data_164ded38e391734a503c8d8df0daf2e3
#
_entry.id   164ded38e391734a503c8d8df0daf2e3
#
_cell.length_a   1.000
_cell.length_b   1.000
_cell.length_c   1.000
_cell.angle_alpha   90.00
_cell.angle_beta   90.00
_cell.angle_gamma   90.00
#
_symmetry.space_group_name_H-M   'P 1'
#
loop_
_entity.id
_entity.type
_entity.pdbx_description
1 polymer ?
#
loop_
_entity_poly.entity_id
_entity_poly.type
_entity_poly.pdbx_seq_one_letter_code
_entity_poly.pdbx_strand_id
1 'polypeptide(L)'
;VEFKTNMGDFTVELNPEKAPKTVENFLSYVNSGFYNGTIFHRVINNFMVQGGGFTQEMQQKPTKSPIPLESNNGLSNVTYSIAMARTNIPDSATAQFFVNVVNNKNLDYPRPDGHGYAVFGMVIKGTDTIDKIKQVDTTRKGPFADVPATPIIINSATVIGK
;
A
#
# COMPACT_ATOMS: atom_id res chain seq x y z
N VAL A 1 -6.41 -9.67 -5.46
CA VAL A 1 -7.32 -8.72 -4.76
C VAL A 1 -7.67 -7.59 -5.70
N GLU A 2 -8.94 -7.35 -5.88
CA GLU A 2 -9.43 -6.21 -6.67
C GLU A 2 -9.78 -5.06 -5.77
N PHE A 3 -9.23 -3.88 -6.07
CA PHE A 3 -9.57 -2.63 -5.40
C PHE A 3 -10.46 -1.80 -6.30
N LYS A 4 -11.58 -1.34 -5.76
CA LYS A 4 -12.46 -0.38 -6.44
C LYS A 4 -12.32 0.97 -5.76
N THR A 5 -11.94 1.97 -6.51
CA THR A 5 -11.73 3.33 -5.99
C THR A 5 -12.55 4.34 -6.79
N ASN A 6 -12.66 5.55 -6.25
CA ASN A 6 -13.30 6.64 -6.99
C ASN A 6 -12.44 7.18 -8.14
N MET A 7 -11.23 6.64 -8.34
CA MET A 7 -10.37 6.98 -9.48
C MET A 7 -10.32 5.85 -10.53
N GLY A 8 -11.00 4.75 -10.29
CA GLY A 8 -10.98 3.55 -11.12
C GLY A 8 -10.60 2.32 -10.32
N ASP A 9 -10.50 1.20 -10.99
CA ASP A 9 -10.23 -0.10 -10.37
C ASP A 9 -8.83 -0.56 -10.69
N PHE A 10 -8.22 -1.32 -9.77
CA PHE A 10 -6.96 -2.03 -10.06
C PHE A 10 -6.94 -3.36 -9.31
N THR A 11 -6.17 -4.30 -9.86
CA THR A 11 -6.07 -5.66 -9.31
C THR A 11 -4.62 -5.95 -8.96
N VAL A 12 -4.42 -6.52 -7.77
CA VAL A 12 -3.10 -6.90 -7.26
C VAL A 12 -3.01 -8.42 -7.22
N GLU A 13 -1.94 -8.96 -7.79
CA GLU A 13 -1.58 -10.37 -7.61
C GLU A 13 -0.62 -10.46 -6.43
N LEU A 14 -0.98 -11.28 -5.45
CA LEU A 14 -0.18 -11.47 -4.23
C LEU A 14 0.81 -12.62 -4.41
N ASN A 15 1.91 -12.56 -3.66
CA ASN A 15 2.97 -13.59 -3.71
C ASN A 15 3.14 -14.24 -2.33
N PRO A 16 2.29 -15.23 -1.99
CA PRO A 16 2.34 -15.88 -0.68
C PRO A 16 3.56 -16.77 -0.49
N GLU A 17 4.24 -17.19 -1.56
CA GLU A 17 5.45 -17.99 -1.45
C GLU A 17 6.61 -17.19 -0.89
N LYS A 18 6.74 -15.93 -1.32
CA LYS A 18 7.85 -15.05 -0.93
C LYS A 18 7.54 -14.21 0.31
N ALA A 19 6.27 -13.95 0.57
CA ALA A 19 5.84 -13.12 1.69
C ALA A 19 4.62 -13.73 2.39
N PRO A 20 4.75 -14.94 2.96
CA PRO A 20 3.56 -15.65 3.46
C PRO A 20 2.84 -14.94 4.60
N LYS A 21 3.57 -14.39 5.57
CA LYS A 21 2.95 -13.70 6.70
C LYS A 21 2.36 -12.37 6.29
N THR A 22 3.03 -11.66 5.39
CA THR A 22 2.57 -10.37 4.87
C THR A 22 1.27 -10.56 4.08
N VAL A 23 1.23 -11.57 3.20
CA VAL A 23 0.03 -11.87 2.41
C VAL A 23 -1.12 -12.29 3.32
N GLU A 24 -0.88 -13.17 4.29
CA GLU A 24 -1.92 -13.59 5.24
C GLU A 24 -2.49 -12.41 5.99
N ASN A 25 -1.64 -11.53 6.50
CA ASN A 25 -2.03 -10.32 7.21
C ASN A 25 -2.86 -9.40 6.31
N PHE A 26 -2.39 -9.14 5.09
CA PHE A 26 -3.10 -8.30 4.13
C PHE A 26 -4.47 -8.86 3.82
N LEU A 27 -4.57 -10.15 3.55
CA LEU A 27 -5.84 -10.81 3.26
C LEU A 27 -6.80 -10.76 4.44
N SER A 28 -6.29 -10.81 5.68
CA SER A 28 -7.14 -10.69 6.86
C SER A 28 -7.83 -9.33 6.92
N TYR A 29 -7.15 -8.26 6.52
CA TYR A 29 -7.75 -6.92 6.43
C TYR A 29 -8.72 -6.82 5.26
N VAL A 30 -8.38 -7.40 4.11
CA VAL A 30 -9.27 -7.43 2.95
C VAL A 30 -10.58 -8.13 3.32
N ASN A 31 -10.48 -9.33 3.89
CA ASN A 31 -11.65 -10.15 4.19
C ASN A 31 -12.53 -9.57 5.29
N SER A 32 -11.97 -8.77 6.19
CA SER A 32 -12.75 -8.12 7.26
C SER A 32 -13.40 -6.80 6.80
N GLY A 33 -13.16 -6.37 5.57
CA GLY A 33 -13.67 -5.09 5.06
C GLY A 33 -12.95 -3.88 5.63
N PHE A 34 -11.78 -4.07 6.23
CA PHE A 34 -11.03 -2.99 6.87
C PHE A 34 -10.70 -1.85 5.89
N TYR A 35 -10.33 -2.19 4.65
CA TYR A 35 -9.92 -1.19 3.66
C TYR A 35 -11.08 -0.41 3.06
N ASN A 36 -12.32 -0.88 3.23
CA ASN A 36 -13.49 -0.19 2.68
C ASN A 36 -13.64 1.16 3.36
N GLY A 37 -13.70 2.22 2.57
CA GLY A 37 -13.81 3.60 3.07
C GLY A 37 -12.49 4.23 3.48
N THR A 38 -11.37 3.53 3.38
CA THR A 38 -10.05 4.13 3.62
C THR A 38 -9.59 4.89 2.38
N ILE A 39 -8.57 5.75 2.56
CA ILE A 39 -8.07 6.60 1.48
C ILE A 39 -6.60 6.35 1.20
N PHE A 40 -6.16 6.79 0.03
CA PHE A 40 -4.74 7.00 -0.25
C PHE A 40 -4.37 8.36 0.34
N HIS A 41 -3.80 8.34 1.53
CA HIS A 41 -3.55 9.56 2.30
C HIS A 41 -2.19 10.21 2.01
N ARG A 42 -1.35 9.53 1.25
CA ARG A 42 -0.01 10.03 0.91
C ARG A 42 0.31 9.65 -0.53
N VAL A 43 0.44 10.65 -1.38
CA VAL A 43 0.75 10.47 -2.81
C VAL A 43 1.93 11.34 -3.16
N ILE A 44 3.00 10.73 -3.62
CA ILE A 44 4.20 11.44 -4.08
C ILE A 44 4.51 10.94 -5.48
N ASN A 45 4.24 11.79 -6.48
CA ASN A 45 4.57 11.48 -7.86
C ASN A 45 6.07 11.20 -7.99
N ASN A 46 6.44 10.26 -8.82
CA ASN A 46 7.83 9.77 -8.98
C ASN A 46 8.36 9.04 -7.73
N PHE A 47 7.48 8.58 -6.85
CA PHE A 47 7.86 7.77 -5.70
C PHE A 47 6.83 6.65 -5.46
N MET A 48 5.75 6.96 -4.75
CA MET A 48 4.75 5.94 -4.38
C MET A 48 3.40 6.57 -4.05
N VAL A 49 2.36 5.72 -4.01
CA VAL A 49 1.04 6.08 -3.48
C VAL A 49 0.74 5.15 -2.30
N GLN A 50 0.41 5.72 -1.16
CA GLN A 50 0.26 4.99 0.11
C GLN A 50 -1.15 5.16 0.66
N GLY A 51 -1.71 4.07 1.16
CA GLY A 51 -3.07 4.12 1.71
C GLY A 51 -3.38 2.93 2.60
N GLY A 52 -4.66 2.79 2.93
CA GLY A 52 -5.18 1.65 3.66
C GLY A 52 -5.16 1.79 5.18
N GLY A 53 -4.97 3.00 5.71
CA GLY A 53 -4.92 3.17 7.18
C GLY A 53 -5.79 4.29 7.73
N PHE A 54 -6.20 5.23 6.90
CA PHE A 54 -6.92 6.43 7.35
C PHE A 54 -8.29 6.55 6.70
N THR A 55 -9.23 7.12 7.44
CA THR A 55 -10.54 7.50 6.93
C THR A 55 -10.45 8.83 6.16
N GLN A 56 -11.56 9.24 5.54
CA GLN A 56 -11.62 10.53 4.85
C GLN A 56 -11.39 11.71 5.80
N GLU A 57 -11.69 11.55 7.07
CA GLU A 57 -11.48 12.56 8.12
C GLU A 57 -10.04 12.55 8.65
N MET A 58 -9.15 11.79 8.02
CA MET A 58 -7.75 11.64 8.43
C MET A 58 -7.58 11.01 9.83
N GLN A 59 -8.51 10.14 10.19
CA GLN A 59 -8.43 9.37 11.43
C GLN A 59 -7.87 7.98 11.13
N GLN A 60 -6.85 7.59 11.87
CA GLN A 60 -6.26 6.26 11.71
C GLN A 60 -7.19 5.21 12.29
N LYS A 61 -7.47 4.18 11.50
CA LYS A 61 -8.30 3.05 11.95
C LYS A 61 -7.50 2.14 12.88
N PRO A 62 -8.14 1.58 13.93
CA PRO A 62 -7.46 0.61 14.81
C PRO A 62 -7.02 -0.62 14.01
N THR A 63 -5.83 -1.12 14.31
CA THR A 63 -5.23 -2.24 13.59
C THR A 63 -5.01 -3.43 14.52
N LYS A 64 -4.72 -4.57 13.90
CA LYS A 64 -4.26 -5.78 14.61
C LYS A 64 -2.79 -5.61 15.00
N SER A 65 -2.23 -6.63 15.66
CA SER A 65 -0.82 -6.63 16.04
C SER A 65 0.09 -6.56 14.82
N PRO A 66 1.27 -5.91 14.94
CA PRO A 66 2.23 -5.87 13.84
C PRO A 66 2.75 -7.24 13.46
N ILE A 67 3.28 -7.35 12.23
CA ILE A 67 3.84 -8.58 11.71
C ILE A 67 5.36 -8.48 11.54
N PRO A 68 6.06 -9.62 11.50
CA PRO A 68 7.49 -9.63 11.18
C PRO A 68 7.75 -9.10 9.78
N LEU A 69 8.90 -8.45 9.59
CA LEU A 69 9.33 -7.92 8.31
C LEU A 69 9.82 -9.06 7.40
N GLU A 70 9.27 -9.13 6.21
CA GLU A 70 9.65 -10.13 5.20
C GLU A 70 10.33 -9.49 4.00
N SER A 71 11.12 -8.45 4.20
CA SER A 71 11.75 -7.68 3.12
C SER A 71 12.88 -8.43 2.42
N ASN A 72 13.54 -9.37 3.12
CA ASN A 72 14.63 -10.16 2.54
C ASN A 72 14.06 -11.40 1.85
N ASN A 73 13.24 -11.19 0.82
CA ASN A 73 12.54 -12.26 0.12
C ASN A 73 12.86 -12.32 -1.37
N GLY A 74 13.81 -11.50 -1.84
CA GLY A 74 14.22 -11.47 -3.24
C GLY A 74 13.33 -10.64 -4.15
N LEU A 75 12.23 -10.08 -3.63
CA LEU A 75 11.36 -9.20 -4.42
C LEU A 75 11.82 -7.75 -4.29
N SER A 76 11.72 -7.00 -5.39
CA SER A 76 12.20 -5.62 -5.48
C SER A 76 11.03 -4.65 -5.56
N ASN A 77 11.24 -3.43 -5.03
CA ASN A 77 10.29 -2.32 -5.10
C ASN A 77 10.34 -1.67 -6.49
N VAL A 78 9.93 -2.42 -7.50
CA VAL A 78 9.84 -1.94 -8.88
C VAL A 78 8.51 -1.25 -9.12
N THR A 79 8.39 -0.58 -10.26
CA THR A 79 7.13 0.08 -10.66
C THR A 79 5.96 -0.90 -10.59
N TYR A 80 4.86 -0.46 -9.97
CA TYR A 80 3.61 -1.22 -9.75
C TYR A 80 3.71 -2.36 -8.76
N SER A 81 4.84 -2.57 -8.08
CA SER A 81 4.88 -3.50 -6.96
C SER A 81 4.18 -2.89 -5.74
N ILE A 82 3.58 -3.76 -4.93
CA ILE A 82 2.93 -3.36 -3.68
C ILE A 82 3.75 -3.86 -2.51
N ALA A 83 3.96 -3.00 -1.52
CA ALA A 83 4.75 -3.29 -0.33
C ALA A 83 4.05 -2.76 0.91
N MET A 84 4.44 -3.27 2.08
CA MET A 84 3.87 -2.80 3.34
C MET A 84 4.60 -1.55 3.86
N ALA A 85 3.82 -0.54 4.19
CA ALA A 85 4.33 0.61 4.94
C ALA A 85 4.57 0.20 6.39
N ARG A 86 5.54 0.83 7.03
CA ARG A 86 5.89 0.60 8.43
C ARG A 86 6.55 1.85 9.02
N THR A 87 6.72 1.83 10.33
CA THR A 87 7.52 2.87 11.01
C THR A 87 9.01 2.53 10.90
N ASN A 88 9.86 3.26 11.62
CA ASN A 88 11.29 2.96 11.69
C ASN A 88 11.60 1.61 12.37
N ILE A 89 10.63 1.06 13.09
CA ILE A 89 10.76 -0.27 13.70
C ILE A 89 10.51 -1.31 12.61
N PRO A 90 11.45 -2.24 12.36
CA PRO A 90 11.30 -3.20 11.25
C PRO A 90 10.03 -4.04 11.30
N ASP A 91 9.68 -4.56 12.46
CA ASP A 91 8.51 -5.44 12.64
C ASP A 91 7.29 -4.65 13.10
N SER A 92 6.99 -3.53 12.43
CA SER A 92 5.90 -2.63 12.83
C SER A 92 4.76 -2.53 11.82
N ALA A 93 4.82 -3.25 10.70
CA ALA A 93 3.78 -3.17 9.67
C ALA A 93 2.46 -3.72 10.20
N THR A 94 1.36 -3.03 9.88
CA THR A 94 0.01 -3.47 10.23
C THR A 94 -0.88 -3.51 8.99
N ALA A 95 -1.55 -2.41 8.64
CA ALA A 95 -2.54 -2.39 7.55
C ALA A 95 -2.09 -1.59 6.33
N GLN A 96 -1.34 -0.51 6.53
CA GLN A 96 -1.00 0.41 5.43
C GLN A 96 -0.06 -0.23 4.43
N PHE A 97 -0.31 0.07 3.17
CA PHE A 97 0.51 -0.40 2.06
C PHE A 97 0.81 0.75 1.11
N PHE A 98 1.77 0.55 0.22
CA PHE A 98 2.02 1.50 -0.85
C PHE A 98 2.28 0.77 -2.16
N VAL A 99 1.96 1.45 -3.26
CA VAL A 99 2.26 0.98 -4.60
C VAL A 99 3.37 1.87 -5.16
N ASN A 100 4.45 1.26 -5.60
CA ASN A 100 5.56 2.00 -6.20
C ASN A 100 5.17 2.47 -7.59
N VAL A 101 5.43 3.75 -7.90
CA VAL A 101 5.11 4.32 -9.21
C VAL A 101 6.36 4.52 -10.07
N VAL A 102 7.51 4.22 -9.51
CA VAL A 102 8.81 4.13 -10.20
C VAL A 102 9.59 2.99 -9.57
N ASN A 103 10.75 2.66 -10.13
CA ASN A 103 11.64 1.66 -9.52
C ASN A 103 12.33 2.30 -8.31
N ASN A 104 11.95 1.85 -7.12
CA ASN A 104 12.47 2.35 -5.84
C ASN A 104 13.42 1.33 -5.21
N LYS A 105 14.51 1.02 -5.89
CA LYS A 105 15.48 0.03 -5.40
C LYS A 105 16.13 0.42 -4.07
N ASN A 106 16.10 1.71 -3.74
CA ASN A 106 16.57 2.20 -2.44
C ASN A 106 15.68 1.76 -1.28
N LEU A 107 14.54 1.15 -1.55
CA LEU A 107 13.66 0.57 -0.53
C LEU A 107 13.85 -0.94 -0.38
N ASP A 108 14.69 -1.54 -1.21
CA ASP A 108 14.96 -2.99 -1.15
C ASP A 108 15.93 -3.31 -0.02
N TYR A 109 15.67 -4.46 0.64
CA TYR A 109 16.59 -4.97 1.67
C TYR A 109 18.03 -4.99 1.13
N PRO A 110 19.01 -4.52 1.87
CA PRO A 110 18.98 -3.95 3.23
C PRO A 110 18.84 -2.42 3.30
N ARG A 111 18.32 -1.78 2.30
CA ARG A 111 18.17 -0.32 2.26
C ARG A 111 16.77 0.09 2.69
N PRO A 112 16.55 1.37 3.07
CA PRO A 112 17.54 2.42 3.34
C PRO A 112 18.14 2.32 4.75
N ASP A 113 17.50 1.57 5.65
CA ASP A 113 17.79 1.59 7.09
C ASP A 113 18.37 0.26 7.59
N GLY A 114 18.85 -0.58 6.69
CA GLY A 114 19.35 -1.93 7.00
C GLY A 114 18.27 -3.00 6.95
N HIS A 115 17.02 -2.63 6.70
CA HIS A 115 15.87 -3.55 6.81
C HIS A 115 15.02 -3.65 5.55
N GLY A 116 14.88 -2.58 4.77
CA GLY A 116 14.07 -2.57 3.55
C GLY A 116 12.58 -2.59 3.81
N TYR A 117 11.81 -2.71 2.72
CA TYR A 117 10.34 -2.77 2.76
C TYR A 117 9.87 -4.04 2.05
N ALA A 118 8.93 -4.74 2.66
CA ALA A 118 8.48 -6.05 2.20
C ALA A 118 7.52 -5.93 1.02
N VAL A 119 8.01 -6.26 -0.17
CA VAL A 119 7.17 -6.41 -1.36
C VAL A 119 6.43 -7.73 -1.26
N PHE A 120 5.13 -7.71 -1.53
CA PHE A 120 4.30 -8.92 -1.43
C PHE A 120 3.37 -9.14 -2.62
N GLY A 121 3.47 -8.32 -3.66
CA GLY A 121 2.65 -8.48 -4.86
C GLY A 121 2.91 -7.43 -5.92
N MET A 122 2.10 -7.47 -6.97
CA MET A 122 2.18 -6.56 -8.12
C MET A 122 0.78 -6.18 -8.59
N VAL A 123 0.63 -4.95 -9.06
CA VAL A 123 -0.57 -4.54 -9.79
C VAL A 123 -0.50 -5.17 -11.18
N ILE A 124 -1.48 -6.00 -11.50
CA ILE A 124 -1.53 -6.73 -12.79
C ILE A 124 -2.60 -6.21 -13.74
N LYS A 125 -3.57 -5.45 -13.21
CA LYS A 125 -4.61 -4.77 -14.00
C LYS A 125 -4.87 -3.41 -13.39
N GLY A 126 -5.22 -2.43 -14.23
CA GLY A 126 -5.55 -1.10 -13.74
C GLY A 126 -4.34 -0.25 -13.42
N THR A 127 -3.20 -0.49 -14.07
CA THR A 127 -2.03 0.37 -13.88
C THR A 127 -2.32 1.81 -14.27
N ASP A 128 -3.25 2.04 -15.21
CA ASP A 128 -3.72 3.38 -15.56
C ASP A 128 -4.42 4.07 -14.38
N THR A 129 -5.11 3.33 -13.53
CA THR A 129 -5.69 3.88 -12.29
C THR A 129 -4.58 4.38 -11.35
N ILE A 130 -3.52 3.59 -11.18
CA ILE A 130 -2.36 3.98 -10.38
C ILE A 130 -1.73 5.24 -10.97
N ASP A 131 -1.61 5.31 -12.29
CA ASP A 131 -1.04 6.48 -12.97
C ASP A 131 -1.90 7.74 -12.80
N LYS A 132 -3.22 7.58 -12.73
CA LYS A 132 -4.11 8.71 -12.42
C LYS A 132 -3.93 9.17 -10.97
N ILE A 133 -3.84 8.23 -10.04
CA ILE A 133 -3.68 8.54 -8.61
C ILE A 133 -2.39 9.32 -8.37
N LYS A 134 -1.28 8.89 -8.96
CA LYS A 134 0.02 9.56 -8.72
C LYS A 134 0.06 11.00 -9.20
N GLN A 135 -0.83 11.40 -10.11
CA GLN A 135 -0.84 12.72 -10.73
C GLN A 135 -1.78 13.71 -10.06
N VAL A 136 -2.52 13.30 -9.04
CA VAL A 136 -3.49 14.21 -8.39
C VAL A 136 -2.77 15.33 -7.62
N ASP A 137 -3.45 16.46 -7.49
CA ASP A 137 -2.96 17.55 -6.66
C ASP A 137 -2.97 17.13 -5.20
N THR A 138 -1.91 17.48 -4.49
CA THR A 138 -1.76 17.18 -3.06
C THR A 138 -1.67 18.46 -2.26
N THR A 139 -1.96 18.34 -0.98
CA THR A 139 -1.94 19.45 -0.05
C THR A 139 -1.50 18.94 1.33
N ARG A 140 -1.36 19.86 2.27
CA ARG A 140 -1.09 19.52 3.66
C ARG A 140 -2.40 19.55 4.44
N LYS A 141 -2.64 18.52 5.25
CA LYS A 141 -3.80 18.44 6.16
C LYS A 141 -3.29 18.19 7.57
N GLY A 142 -3.28 19.23 8.40
CA GLY A 142 -2.73 19.15 9.75
C GLY A 142 -1.25 18.74 9.72
N PRO A 143 -0.87 17.67 10.44
CA PRO A 143 0.52 17.18 10.44
C PRO A 143 0.88 16.37 9.20
N PHE A 144 -0.07 16.08 8.30
CA PHE A 144 0.14 15.22 7.14
C PHE A 144 0.45 16.04 5.90
N ALA A 145 1.58 15.71 5.24
CA ALA A 145 1.95 16.28 3.95
C ALA A 145 1.58 15.32 2.81
N ASP A 146 1.54 15.82 1.59
CA ASP A 146 1.33 15.02 0.38
C ASP A 146 -0.01 14.27 0.36
N VAL A 147 -1.03 14.88 0.96
CA VAL A 147 -2.40 14.33 1.00
C VAL A 147 -3.15 14.80 -0.24
N PRO A 148 -3.79 13.89 -0.99
CA PRO A 148 -4.62 14.31 -2.14
C PRO A 148 -5.63 15.38 -1.73
N ALA A 149 -5.68 16.47 -2.51
CA ALA A 149 -6.58 17.59 -2.23
C ALA A 149 -8.05 17.15 -2.27
N THR A 150 -8.37 16.23 -3.19
CA THR A 150 -9.68 15.57 -3.23
C THR A 150 -9.46 14.11 -2.78
N PRO A 151 -10.20 13.62 -1.78
CA PRO A 151 -9.95 12.27 -1.26
C PRO A 151 -10.03 11.18 -2.32
N ILE A 152 -9.06 10.28 -2.32
CA ILE A 152 -9.05 9.09 -3.15
C ILE A 152 -9.49 7.93 -2.27
N ILE A 153 -10.71 7.46 -2.50
CA ILE A 153 -11.39 6.53 -1.60
C ILE A 153 -11.32 5.12 -2.15
N ILE A 154 -10.90 4.18 -1.30
CA ILE A 154 -11.04 2.75 -1.58
C ILE A 154 -12.47 2.36 -1.22
N ASN A 155 -13.31 2.17 -2.22
CA ASN A 155 -14.70 1.80 -1.98
C ASN A 155 -14.81 0.34 -1.50
N SER A 156 -13.99 -0.54 -2.08
CA SER A 156 -13.93 -1.93 -1.66
C SER A 156 -12.60 -2.57 -2.05
N ALA A 157 -12.23 -3.61 -1.30
CA ALA A 157 -11.11 -4.48 -1.63
C ALA A 157 -11.59 -5.92 -1.41
N THR A 158 -11.55 -6.74 -2.46
CA THR A 158 -12.09 -8.10 -2.42
C THR A 158 -11.13 -9.08 -3.05
N VAL A 159 -11.12 -10.30 -2.53
CA VAL A 159 -10.36 -11.40 -3.12
C VAL A 159 -11.12 -11.89 -4.35
N ILE A 160 -10.44 -11.96 -5.49
CA ILE A 160 -10.99 -12.49 -6.73
C ILE A 160 -10.05 -13.59 -7.26
N GLY A 161 -10.64 -14.64 -7.80
CA GLY A 161 -9.85 -15.76 -8.32
C GLY A 161 -9.04 -16.45 -7.22
N LYS A 162 -7.91 -16.96 -7.60
CA LYS A 162 -7.05 -17.73 -6.68
C LYS A 162 -5.62 -17.31 -6.74
#